data_6028157e4a056fe168e6cc0e014362eb
#
_entry.id   6028157e4a056fe168e6cc0e014362eb
#
_cell.length_a   1.000
_cell.length_b   1.000
_cell.length_c   1.000
_cell.angle_alpha   90.00
_cell.angle_beta   90.00
_cell.angle_gamma   90.00
#
_symmetry.space_group_name_H-M   'P 1'
#
loop_
_entity.id
_entity.type
_entity.pdbx_description
1 polymer ?
#
loop_
_entity_poly.entity_id
_entity_poly.type
_entity_poly.pdbx_seq_one_letter_code
_entity_poly.pdbx_strand_id
1 'polypeptide(L)'
;IRGVGFVKSVEDIEKIVIRQEGGTPITVRNVATVQLGPDFRRGSLDNAGMEAVGGVITMRYGENPKAVMDRVKQKIAQLEPGLPSKTLADGRVSKVAIVPFYDRSDIVRETLATLTEALGEEVLLASAVVIFFLLHLRTAATVVSTLPLAVALTFILMNRFGVGSNIMSLAGLAIAIGDVADMGIIMSENIYRRIASATDEEKRGKGYFNLVYSGAAEVGGAIVTAVSNTIVSFLPVFFLTDQEGKLFRPLAFTKTFAIGASVVLAITVVPFLCYLLFRPTRHRGSVVAGLAAAIGIAVAVVSHAAFVNGLGIAGGGW
;
A
#
# COMPACT_ATOMS: atom_id res chain seq x y z
N ILE A 1 -41.13 -23.86 -30.76
CA ILE A 1 -40.21 -24.44 -31.76
C ILE A 1 -39.24 -23.34 -32.15
N ARG A 2 -37.95 -23.52 -31.88
CA ARG A 2 -36.90 -22.55 -32.22
C ARG A 2 -36.13 -23.11 -33.41
N GLY A 3 -36.28 -22.52 -34.59
CA GLY A 3 -35.49 -22.87 -35.77
C GLY A 3 -34.03 -22.40 -35.55
N VAL A 4 -33.09 -23.32 -35.62
CA VAL A 4 -31.63 -23.01 -35.57
C VAL A 4 -31.15 -22.99 -37.03
N GLY A 5 -31.21 -21.79 -37.63
CA GLY A 5 -30.77 -21.55 -39.01
C GLY A 5 -29.48 -20.75 -39.16
N PHE A 6 -28.59 -20.80 -38.13
CA PHE A 6 -27.31 -20.09 -38.21
C PHE A 6 -26.32 -20.81 -39.11
N VAL A 7 -25.71 -20.08 -40.04
CA VAL A 7 -24.59 -20.52 -40.85
C VAL A 7 -23.41 -20.87 -39.95
N LYS A 8 -22.83 -22.07 -40.09
CA LYS A 8 -21.71 -22.55 -39.27
C LYS A 8 -20.42 -22.74 -40.06
N SER A 9 -20.53 -22.90 -41.38
CA SER A 9 -19.40 -23.13 -42.24
C SER A 9 -19.56 -22.41 -43.60
N VAL A 10 -18.44 -22.29 -44.33
CA VAL A 10 -18.43 -21.79 -45.71
C VAL A 10 -19.33 -22.64 -46.60
N GLU A 11 -19.32 -23.96 -46.38
CA GLU A 11 -20.14 -24.92 -47.16
C GLU A 11 -21.64 -24.69 -46.97
N ASP A 12 -22.09 -24.24 -45.80
CA ASP A 12 -23.50 -23.93 -45.55
C ASP A 12 -23.96 -22.78 -46.44
N ILE A 13 -23.09 -21.77 -46.63
CA ILE A 13 -23.35 -20.63 -47.54
C ILE A 13 -23.34 -21.09 -48.99
N GLU A 14 -22.38 -21.91 -49.36
CA GLU A 14 -22.24 -22.45 -50.74
C GLU A 14 -23.46 -23.25 -51.17
N LYS A 15 -24.13 -23.95 -50.24
CA LYS A 15 -25.30 -24.79 -50.48
C LYS A 15 -26.63 -24.03 -50.53
N ILE A 16 -26.63 -22.73 -50.21
CA ILE A 16 -27.85 -21.90 -50.27
C ILE A 16 -28.36 -21.89 -51.73
N VAL A 17 -29.61 -22.30 -51.93
CA VAL A 17 -30.28 -22.28 -53.22
C VAL A 17 -30.74 -20.87 -53.53
N ILE A 18 -30.26 -20.28 -54.62
CA ILE A 18 -30.63 -18.94 -55.11
C ILE A 18 -31.89 -19.00 -55.96
N ARG A 19 -31.95 -20.00 -56.86
CA ARG A 19 -33.05 -20.17 -57.81
C ARG A 19 -33.15 -21.65 -58.23
N GLN A 20 -34.31 -22.09 -58.65
CA GLN A 20 -34.52 -23.38 -59.25
C GLN A 20 -34.98 -23.14 -60.67
N GLU A 21 -34.30 -23.78 -61.62
CA GLU A 21 -34.63 -23.69 -63.04
C GLU A 21 -34.69 -25.11 -63.67
N GLY A 22 -35.79 -25.45 -64.29
CA GLY A 22 -35.95 -26.77 -64.89
C GLY A 22 -35.82 -27.98 -63.96
N GLY A 23 -36.11 -27.81 -62.64
CA GLY A 23 -35.95 -28.85 -61.62
C GLY A 23 -34.55 -28.93 -60.99
N THR A 24 -33.57 -28.19 -61.53
CA THR A 24 -32.21 -28.17 -61.00
C THR A 24 -31.97 -26.93 -60.10
N PRO A 25 -31.53 -27.09 -58.83
CA PRO A 25 -31.25 -25.96 -57.94
C PRO A 25 -29.93 -25.30 -58.35
N ILE A 26 -29.98 -23.99 -58.55
CA ILE A 26 -28.78 -23.12 -58.67
C ILE A 26 -28.39 -22.61 -57.29
N THR A 27 -27.21 -23.04 -56.83
CA THR A 27 -26.67 -22.68 -55.50
C THR A 27 -25.66 -21.54 -55.59
N VAL A 28 -25.31 -20.94 -54.43
CA VAL A 28 -24.29 -19.87 -54.34
C VAL A 28 -22.97 -20.34 -54.98
N ARG A 29 -22.54 -21.59 -54.76
CA ARG A 29 -21.35 -22.18 -55.38
C ARG A 29 -21.32 -22.10 -56.91
N ASN A 30 -22.48 -22.10 -57.55
CA ASN A 30 -22.55 -22.09 -59.04
C ASN A 30 -22.29 -20.67 -59.58
N VAL A 31 -22.46 -19.62 -58.78
CA VAL A 31 -22.42 -18.22 -59.23
C VAL A 31 -21.37 -17.39 -58.52
N ALA A 32 -20.85 -17.85 -57.35
CA ALA A 32 -19.90 -17.09 -56.54
C ALA A 32 -18.90 -18.02 -55.86
N THR A 33 -17.72 -17.48 -55.53
CA THR A 33 -16.71 -18.11 -54.67
C THR A 33 -16.92 -17.59 -53.27
N VAL A 34 -17.14 -18.51 -52.31
CA VAL A 34 -17.31 -18.18 -50.91
C VAL A 34 -15.96 -18.40 -50.18
N GLN A 35 -15.46 -17.39 -49.52
CA GLN A 35 -14.22 -17.48 -48.75
C GLN A 35 -14.29 -16.69 -47.45
N LEU A 36 -13.52 -17.13 -46.46
CA LEU A 36 -13.33 -16.33 -45.27
C LEU A 36 -12.44 -15.12 -45.56
N GLY A 37 -12.91 -13.94 -45.18
CA GLY A 37 -12.16 -12.69 -45.32
C GLY A 37 -12.03 -11.97 -43.99
N PRO A 38 -11.16 -10.97 -43.91
CA PRO A 38 -11.07 -10.12 -42.71
C PRO A 38 -12.36 -9.32 -42.55
N ASP A 39 -12.79 -9.16 -41.30
CA ASP A 39 -13.89 -8.26 -40.94
C ASP A 39 -13.48 -6.80 -41.16
N PHE A 40 -14.49 -5.92 -41.15
CA PHE A 40 -14.27 -4.48 -41.33
C PHE A 40 -13.38 -3.94 -40.17
N ARG A 41 -12.25 -3.35 -40.56
CA ARG A 41 -11.28 -2.79 -39.62
C ARG A 41 -11.85 -1.56 -38.91
N ARG A 42 -11.97 -1.63 -37.59
CA ARG A 42 -12.36 -0.52 -36.72
C ARG A 42 -11.19 0.18 -36.05
N GLY A 43 -9.97 -0.35 -36.15
CA GLY A 43 -8.74 0.17 -35.58
C GLY A 43 -7.52 -0.58 -36.10
N SER A 44 -6.36 -0.04 -35.81
CA SER A 44 -5.06 -0.66 -36.10
C SER A 44 -4.17 -0.58 -34.87
N LEU A 45 -3.38 -1.60 -34.62
CA LEU A 45 -2.29 -1.61 -33.65
C LEU A 45 -0.99 -1.79 -34.43
N ASP A 46 -0.06 -0.92 -34.17
CA ASP A 46 1.28 -0.94 -34.76
C ASP A 46 2.33 -1.17 -33.67
N ASN A 47 3.31 -2.00 -33.96
CA ASN A 47 4.48 -2.20 -33.14
C ASN A 47 5.74 -2.09 -34.00
N ALA A 48 6.50 -1.01 -33.83
CA ALA A 48 7.71 -0.70 -34.57
C ALA A 48 7.53 -0.69 -36.10
N GLY A 49 6.43 -0.11 -36.61
CA GLY A 49 6.11 -0.02 -38.03
C GLY A 49 5.50 -1.29 -38.63
N MET A 50 5.23 -2.31 -37.83
CA MET A 50 4.58 -3.54 -38.28
C MET A 50 3.20 -3.69 -37.62
N GLU A 51 2.26 -4.20 -38.41
CA GLU A 51 0.94 -4.52 -37.92
C GLU A 51 0.99 -5.60 -36.85
N ALA A 52 0.34 -5.34 -35.71
CA ALA A 52 0.29 -6.25 -34.59
C ALA A 52 -1.14 -6.50 -34.12
N VAL A 53 -1.36 -7.61 -33.42
CA VAL A 53 -2.62 -7.92 -32.73
C VAL A 53 -2.36 -7.75 -31.24
N GLY A 54 -3.19 -6.97 -30.59
CA GLY A 54 -3.05 -6.70 -29.16
C GLY A 54 -4.32 -6.97 -28.38
N GLY A 55 -4.15 -7.17 -27.09
CA GLY A 55 -5.23 -7.30 -26.11
C GLY A 55 -4.98 -6.44 -24.88
N VAL A 56 -6.04 -5.99 -24.27
CA VAL A 56 -5.98 -5.26 -23.00
C VAL A 56 -6.53 -6.13 -21.89
N ILE A 57 -5.71 -6.37 -20.86
CA ILE A 57 -6.13 -7.09 -19.67
C ILE A 57 -6.56 -6.08 -18.63
N THR A 58 -7.83 -6.09 -18.25
CA THR A 58 -8.38 -5.23 -17.22
C THR A 58 -8.55 -5.99 -15.91
N MET A 59 -8.21 -5.33 -14.81
CA MET A 59 -8.38 -5.86 -13.46
C MET A 59 -9.80 -5.62 -12.96
N ARG A 60 -10.35 -6.55 -12.17
CA ARG A 60 -11.61 -6.33 -11.48
C ARG A 60 -11.45 -5.30 -10.36
N TYR A 61 -12.51 -4.55 -10.10
CA TYR A 61 -12.52 -3.61 -8.99
C TYR A 61 -12.32 -4.34 -7.66
N GLY A 62 -11.45 -3.80 -6.80
CA GLY A 62 -11.12 -4.38 -5.49
C GLY A 62 -9.98 -5.40 -5.48
N GLU A 63 -9.50 -5.84 -6.64
CA GLU A 63 -8.33 -6.73 -6.71
C GLU A 63 -7.03 -5.95 -6.45
N ASN A 64 -6.00 -6.66 -5.99
CA ASN A 64 -4.67 -6.07 -5.82
C ASN A 64 -3.94 -5.97 -7.17
N PRO A 65 -3.59 -4.76 -7.65
CA PRO A 65 -2.97 -4.57 -8.97
C PRO A 65 -1.66 -5.35 -9.14
N LYS A 66 -0.81 -5.35 -8.12
CA LYS A 66 0.47 -6.04 -8.15
C LYS A 66 0.28 -7.56 -8.27
N ALA A 67 -0.57 -8.14 -7.44
CA ALA A 67 -0.85 -9.58 -7.46
C ALA A 67 -1.47 -10.02 -8.79
N VAL A 68 -2.34 -9.19 -9.40
CA VAL A 68 -2.92 -9.47 -10.72
C VAL A 68 -1.85 -9.42 -11.80
N MET A 69 -1.00 -8.39 -11.81
CA MET A 69 0.10 -8.28 -12.79
C MET A 69 1.09 -9.44 -12.69
N ASP A 70 1.46 -9.85 -11.48
CA ASP A 70 2.34 -11.00 -11.26
C ASP A 70 1.71 -12.30 -11.79
N ARG A 71 0.41 -12.52 -11.54
CA ARG A 71 -0.34 -13.67 -12.10
C ARG A 71 -0.40 -13.63 -13.63
N VAL A 72 -0.60 -12.46 -14.23
CA VAL A 72 -0.61 -12.30 -15.69
C VAL A 72 0.75 -12.63 -16.29
N LYS A 73 1.85 -12.11 -15.71
CA LYS A 73 3.22 -12.43 -16.16
C LYS A 73 3.53 -13.92 -16.06
N GLN A 74 3.15 -14.55 -14.97
CA GLN A 74 3.30 -15.99 -14.80
C GLN A 74 2.49 -16.76 -15.86
N LYS A 75 1.26 -16.31 -16.16
CA LYS A 75 0.44 -16.95 -17.18
C LYS A 75 1.00 -16.78 -18.59
N ILE A 76 1.55 -15.61 -18.92
CA ILE A 76 2.24 -15.39 -20.18
C ILE A 76 3.43 -16.34 -20.32
N ALA A 77 4.28 -16.45 -19.28
CA ALA A 77 5.43 -17.35 -19.28
C ALA A 77 5.04 -18.84 -19.44
N GLN A 78 3.87 -19.25 -18.91
CA GLN A 78 3.32 -20.59 -19.09
C GLN A 78 2.82 -20.84 -20.52
N LEU A 79 2.29 -19.82 -21.20
CA LEU A 79 1.75 -19.94 -22.55
C LEU A 79 2.83 -19.85 -23.63
N GLU A 80 3.91 -19.12 -23.37
CA GLU A 80 4.96 -18.82 -24.34
C GLU A 80 5.59 -20.07 -25.02
N PRO A 81 5.84 -21.20 -24.34
CA PRO A 81 6.36 -22.41 -24.98
C PRO A 81 5.42 -23.01 -26.01
N GLY A 82 4.10 -22.86 -25.81
CA GLY A 82 3.04 -23.40 -26.66
C GLY A 82 2.64 -22.51 -27.82
N LEU A 83 3.23 -21.30 -27.95
CA LEU A 83 2.87 -20.41 -29.05
C LEU A 83 3.37 -20.94 -30.42
N PRO A 84 2.61 -20.72 -31.51
CA PRO A 84 2.95 -21.23 -32.81
C PRO A 84 4.23 -20.61 -33.36
N SER A 85 4.99 -21.40 -34.11
CA SER A 85 6.18 -20.98 -34.84
C SER A 85 6.09 -21.38 -36.29
N LYS A 86 6.68 -20.59 -37.19
CA LYS A 86 6.75 -20.86 -38.64
C LYS A 86 8.17 -20.67 -39.13
N THR A 87 8.68 -21.63 -39.87
CA THR A 87 9.96 -21.47 -40.56
C THR A 87 9.72 -20.65 -41.84
N LEU A 88 10.43 -19.56 -41.97
CA LEU A 88 10.40 -18.66 -43.12
C LEU A 88 11.20 -19.28 -44.30
N ALA A 89 10.99 -18.76 -45.51
CA ALA A 89 11.67 -19.23 -46.74
C ALA A 89 13.21 -19.06 -46.67
N ASP A 90 13.71 -18.18 -45.81
CA ASP A 90 15.13 -17.91 -45.55
C ASP A 90 15.75 -18.83 -44.48
N GLY A 91 15.00 -19.82 -44.00
CA GLY A 91 15.44 -20.74 -42.93
C GLY A 91 15.33 -20.22 -41.50
N ARG A 92 14.95 -18.97 -41.31
CA ARG A 92 14.73 -18.42 -39.96
C ARG A 92 13.41 -18.89 -39.37
N VAL A 93 13.41 -19.14 -38.06
CA VAL A 93 12.17 -19.54 -37.36
C VAL A 93 11.55 -18.28 -36.78
N SER A 94 10.38 -17.90 -37.27
CA SER A 94 9.54 -16.84 -36.67
C SER A 94 8.62 -17.49 -35.67
N LYS A 95 8.68 -17.03 -34.42
CA LYS A 95 7.84 -17.49 -33.31
C LYS A 95 6.94 -16.34 -32.84
N VAL A 96 5.67 -16.66 -32.62
CA VAL A 96 4.76 -15.69 -31.99
C VAL A 96 5.19 -15.50 -30.54
N ALA A 97 5.27 -14.24 -30.10
CA ALA A 97 5.59 -13.86 -28.74
C ALA A 97 4.55 -12.86 -28.21
N ILE A 98 4.26 -12.94 -26.93
CA ILE A 98 3.41 -11.97 -26.23
C ILE A 98 4.34 -10.89 -25.69
N VAL A 99 4.30 -9.70 -26.29
CA VAL A 99 5.13 -8.57 -25.91
C VAL A 99 4.30 -7.56 -25.11
N PRO A 100 4.56 -7.37 -23.80
CA PRO A 100 3.91 -6.32 -23.02
C PRO A 100 4.36 -4.96 -23.55
N PHE A 101 3.46 -4.18 -24.14
CA PHE A 101 3.77 -2.81 -24.62
C PHE A 101 3.39 -1.74 -23.59
N TYR A 102 2.59 -2.10 -22.59
CA TYR A 102 2.24 -1.24 -21.46
C TYR A 102 2.14 -2.07 -20.18
N ASP A 103 3.11 -1.92 -19.29
CA ASP A 103 3.17 -2.57 -18.00
C ASP A 103 3.26 -1.52 -16.90
N ARG A 104 2.27 -1.50 -16.02
CA ARG A 104 2.22 -0.57 -14.88
C ARG A 104 3.05 -1.02 -13.68
N SER A 105 3.62 -2.22 -13.71
CA SER A 105 4.37 -2.77 -12.57
C SER A 105 5.54 -1.90 -12.15
N ASP A 106 6.26 -1.34 -13.12
CA ASP A 106 7.45 -0.54 -12.85
C ASP A 106 7.08 0.81 -12.25
N ILE A 107 6.04 1.46 -12.80
CA ILE A 107 5.50 2.73 -12.25
C ILE A 107 5.02 2.53 -10.82
N VAL A 108 4.28 1.45 -10.55
CA VAL A 108 3.78 1.15 -9.19
C VAL A 108 4.95 0.88 -8.24
N ARG A 109 5.95 0.12 -8.68
CA ARG A 109 7.14 -0.19 -7.87
C ARG A 109 7.95 1.05 -7.54
N GLU A 110 8.23 1.89 -8.55
CA GLU A 110 8.99 3.13 -8.40
C GLU A 110 8.25 4.12 -7.48
N THR A 111 6.96 4.29 -7.66
CA THR A 111 6.14 5.15 -6.79
C THR A 111 6.14 4.67 -5.33
N LEU A 112 6.00 3.37 -5.10
CA LEU A 112 6.06 2.80 -3.76
C LEU A 112 7.46 2.93 -3.15
N ALA A 113 8.52 2.72 -3.93
CA ALA A 113 9.89 2.90 -3.48
C ALA A 113 10.14 4.34 -3.04
N THR A 114 9.78 5.32 -3.88
CA THR A 114 9.91 6.74 -3.57
C THR A 114 9.16 7.13 -2.29
N LEU A 115 7.92 6.64 -2.12
CA LEU A 115 7.14 6.94 -0.92
C LEU A 115 7.72 6.30 0.34
N THR A 116 8.26 5.09 0.25
CA THR A 116 8.90 4.43 1.41
C THR A 116 10.22 5.09 1.78
N GLU A 117 10.98 5.55 0.79
CA GLU A 117 12.19 6.35 0.99
C GLU A 117 11.84 7.68 1.67
N ALA A 118 10.86 8.42 1.16
CA ALA A 118 10.39 9.67 1.73
C ALA A 118 9.91 9.51 3.18
N LEU A 119 9.15 8.46 3.49
CA LEU A 119 8.74 8.15 4.87
C LEU A 119 9.94 7.86 5.79
N GLY A 120 10.95 7.15 5.27
CA GLY A 120 12.19 6.88 6.00
C GLY A 120 12.98 8.15 6.30
N GLU A 121 13.14 9.02 5.30
CA GLU A 121 13.79 10.32 5.43
C GLU A 121 13.03 11.24 6.41
N GLU A 122 11.70 11.24 6.36
CA GLU A 122 10.86 12.03 7.25
C GLU A 122 11.00 11.59 8.71
N VAL A 123 10.97 10.29 8.99
CA VAL A 123 11.21 9.75 10.34
C VAL A 123 12.62 10.10 10.82
N LEU A 124 13.62 10.00 9.94
CA LEU A 124 14.99 10.33 10.26
C LEU A 124 15.15 11.83 10.57
N LEU A 125 14.58 12.68 9.72
CA LEU A 125 14.62 14.14 9.90
C LEU A 125 13.89 14.57 11.18
N ALA A 126 12.67 14.06 11.40
CA ALA A 126 11.91 14.31 12.62
C ALA A 126 12.71 13.88 13.86
N SER A 127 13.34 12.70 13.80
CA SER A 127 14.19 12.20 14.90
C SER A 127 15.38 13.11 15.16
N ALA A 128 16.06 13.59 14.10
CA ALA A 128 17.20 14.50 14.21
C ALA A 128 16.79 15.85 14.83
N VAL A 129 15.66 16.40 14.39
CA VAL A 129 15.09 17.65 14.94
C VAL A 129 14.75 17.47 16.43
N VAL A 130 14.08 16.38 16.79
CA VAL A 130 13.74 16.07 18.18
C VAL A 130 14.99 15.96 19.05
N ILE A 131 16.04 15.28 18.59
CA ILE A 131 17.31 15.15 19.30
C ILE A 131 17.97 16.52 19.50
N PHE A 132 17.96 17.33 18.44
CA PHE A 132 18.59 18.66 18.48
C PHE A 132 17.89 19.63 19.45
N PHE A 133 16.56 19.69 19.43
CA PHE A 133 15.80 20.63 20.23
C PHE A 133 15.62 20.19 21.69
N LEU A 134 15.46 18.92 21.96
CA LEU A 134 15.25 18.44 23.33
C LEU A 134 16.52 18.47 24.17
N LEU A 135 17.73 18.53 23.59
CA LEU A 135 19.04 18.54 24.25
C LEU A 135 19.26 17.46 25.33
N HIS A 136 18.25 16.63 25.57
CA HIS A 136 18.24 15.53 26.53
C HIS A 136 18.08 14.20 25.79
N LEU A 137 19.19 13.50 25.55
CA LEU A 137 19.24 12.26 24.79
C LEU A 137 18.22 11.21 25.25
N ARG A 138 17.86 11.18 26.53
CA ARG A 138 16.90 10.23 27.08
C ARG A 138 15.47 10.53 26.66
N THR A 139 15.08 11.80 26.71
CA THR A 139 13.76 12.26 26.25
C THR A 139 13.64 12.06 24.75
N ALA A 140 14.68 12.45 23.99
CA ALA A 140 14.74 12.25 22.56
C ALA A 140 14.63 10.75 22.19
N ALA A 141 15.35 9.86 22.90
CA ALA A 141 15.26 8.42 22.67
C ALA A 141 13.84 7.86 22.90
N THR A 142 13.11 8.38 23.89
CA THR A 142 11.72 8.02 24.13
C THR A 142 10.86 8.37 22.91
N VAL A 143 10.94 9.62 22.43
CA VAL A 143 10.13 10.10 21.30
C VAL A 143 10.50 9.38 20.02
N VAL A 144 11.78 9.28 19.70
CA VAL A 144 12.26 8.59 18.48
C VAL A 144 11.83 7.13 18.44
N SER A 145 11.76 6.45 19.60
CA SER A 145 11.29 5.06 19.66
C SER A 145 9.78 4.94 19.41
N THR A 146 8.98 5.98 19.66
CA THR A 146 7.52 5.92 19.44
C THR A 146 7.14 6.12 17.98
N LEU A 147 7.94 6.80 17.16
CA LEU A 147 7.64 7.07 15.77
C LEU A 147 7.48 5.76 14.95
N PRO A 148 8.49 4.88 14.89
CA PRO A 148 8.33 3.63 14.14
C PRO A 148 7.28 2.70 14.74
N LEU A 149 7.05 2.78 16.07
CA LEU A 149 5.99 1.99 16.71
C LEU A 149 4.59 2.48 16.31
N ALA A 150 4.39 3.79 16.18
CA ALA A 150 3.13 4.37 15.69
C ALA A 150 2.89 4.00 14.21
N VAL A 151 3.93 4.04 13.38
CA VAL A 151 3.86 3.60 11.98
C VAL A 151 3.47 2.13 11.90
N ALA A 152 4.11 1.25 12.68
CA ALA A 152 3.79 -0.17 12.70
C ALA A 152 2.34 -0.43 13.16
N LEU A 153 1.89 0.25 14.21
CA LEU A 153 0.51 0.12 14.72
C LEU A 153 -0.49 0.63 13.68
N THR A 154 -0.15 1.70 12.95
CA THR A 154 -0.98 2.21 11.85
C THR A 154 -1.14 1.17 10.75
N PHE A 155 -0.07 0.51 10.32
CA PHE A 155 -0.17 -0.58 9.32
C PHE A 155 -0.99 -1.77 9.81
N ILE A 156 -0.89 -2.13 11.10
CA ILE A 156 -1.74 -3.17 11.69
C ILE A 156 -3.22 -2.76 11.63
N LEU A 157 -3.54 -1.51 11.97
CA LEU A 157 -4.91 -1.00 11.88
C LEU A 157 -5.40 -0.95 10.43
N MET A 158 -4.58 -0.45 9.50
CA MET A 158 -4.91 -0.46 8.07
C MET A 158 -5.26 -1.87 7.59
N ASN A 159 -4.42 -2.84 7.91
CA ASN A 159 -4.67 -4.24 7.56
C ASN A 159 -5.97 -4.76 8.19
N ARG A 160 -6.22 -4.45 9.48
CA ARG A 160 -7.42 -4.91 10.20
C ARG A 160 -8.72 -4.33 9.64
N PHE A 161 -8.67 -3.10 9.13
CA PHE A 161 -9.82 -2.39 8.57
C PHE A 161 -9.90 -2.44 7.04
N GLY A 162 -9.03 -3.20 6.38
CA GLY A 162 -9.04 -3.37 4.92
C GLY A 162 -8.64 -2.11 4.14
N VAL A 163 -7.86 -1.22 4.75
CA VAL A 163 -7.31 -0.04 4.07
C VAL A 163 -6.02 -0.41 3.37
N GLY A 164 -6.05 -0.43 2.03
CA GLY A 164 -4.88 -0.79 1.22
C GLY A 164 -3.76 0.25 1.31
N SER A 165 -2.51 -0.22 1.26
CA SER A 165 -1.32 0.64 1.17
C SER A 165 -1.17 1.17 -0.25
N ASN A 166 -1.74 2.33 -0.50
CA ASN A 166 -1.64 3.06 -1.76
C ASN A 166 -0.98 4.43 -1.54
N ILE A 167 -0.74 5.17 -2.61
CA ILE A 167 -0.11 6.49 -2.57
C ILE A 167 -0.80 7.43 -1.57
N MET A 168 -2.13 7.45 -1.57
CA MET A 168 -2.90 8.33 -0.70
C MET A 168 -2.84 7.90 0.77
N SER A 169 -2.88 6.60 1.07
CA SER A 169 -2.74 6.12 2.44
C SER A 169 -1.34 6.37 2.99
N LEU A 170 -0.28 6.17 2.18
CA LEU A 170 1.09 6.48 2.60
C LEU A 170 1.32 7.98 2.78
N ALA A 171 0.75 8.83 1.90
CA ALA A 171 0.75 10.28 2.09
C ALA A 171 0.02 10.69 3.38
N GLY A 172 -1.09 10.03 3.72
CA GLY A 172 -1.79 10.25 4.99
C GLY A 172 -0.94 9.91 6.21
N LEU A 173 -0.13 8.86 6.10
CA LEU A 173 0.83 8.49 7.14
C LEU A 173 1.94 9.53 7.27
N ALA A 174 2.52 9.97 6.13
CA ALA A 174 3.53 11.03 6.12
C ALA A 174 3.03 12.29 6.84
N ILE A 175 1.85 12.79 6.46
CA ILE A 175 1.27 13.98 7.12
C ILE A 175 1.04 13.76 8.62
N ALA A 176 0.84 12.53 9.08
CA ALA A 176 0.59 12.23 10.49
C ALA A 176 1.85 12.13 11.34
N ILE A 177 3.03 11.89 10.74
CA ILE A 177 4.29 11.69 11.50
C ILE A 177 4.63 12.88 12.41
N GLY A 178 4.39 14.10 11.93
CA GLY A 178 4.55 15.31 12.75
C GLY A 178 3.64 15.31 14.00
N ASP A 179 2.35 15.05 13.80
CA ASP A 179 1.38 14.95 14.90
C ASP A 179 1.77 13.85 15.91
N VAL A 180 2.29 12.72 15.40
CA VAL A 180 2.77 11.58 16.23
C VAL A 180 3.97 11.99 17.09
N ALA A 181 4.94 12.71 16.51
CA ALA A 181 6.12 13.20 17.20
C ALA A 181 5.72 14.16 18.34
N ASP A 182 4.81 15.09 18.05
CA ASP A 182 4.37 16.10 19.01
C ASP A 182 3.74 15.48 20.25
N MET A 183 2.92 14.44 20.11
CA MET A 183 2.33 13.73 21.26
C MET A 183 3.40 13.09 22.15
N GLY A 184 4.41 12.49 21.54
CA GLY A 184 5.57 11.94 22.26
C GLY A 184 6.38 13.02 22.99
N ILE A 185 6.62 14.16 22.34
CA ILE A 185 7.38 15.30 22.91
C ILE A 185 6.63 15.86 24.11
N ILE A 186 5.36 16.23 23.95
CA ILE A 186 4.55 16.83 25.01
C ILE A 186 4.52 15.93 26.25
N MET A 187 4.25 14.64 26.06
CA MET A 187 4.17 13.68 27.15
C MET A 187 5.53 13.49 27.85
N SER A 188 6.58 13.25 27.08
CA SER A 188 7.90 12.95 27.64
C SER A 188 8.55 14.18 28.30
N GLU A 189 8.35 15.36 27.72
CA GLU A 189 8.86 16.60 28.30
C GLU A 189 8.16 16.94 29.62
N ASN A 190 6.84 16.82 29.70
CA ASN A 190 6.12 17.09 30.94
C ASN A 190 6.53 16.14 32.07
N ILE A 191 6.66 14.82 31.75
CA ILE A 191 7.16 13.83 32.71
C ILE A 191 8.59 14.19 33.15
N TYR A 192 9.47 14.55 32.20
CA TYR A 192 10.83 14.95 32.51
C TYR A 192 10.87 16.18 33.43
N ARG A 193 10.10 17.21 33.09
CA ARG A 193 9.99 18.44 33.85
C ARG A 193 9.52 18.19 35.30
N ARG A 194 8.52 17.28 35.44
CA ARG A 194 8.01 16.86 36.75
C ARG A 194 9.08 16.14 37.58
N ILE A 195 9.85 15.26 36.97
CA ILE A 195 10.95 14.54 37.61
C ILE A 195 12.09 15.51 37.97
N ALA A 196 12.41 16.45 37.08
CA ALA A 196 13.49 17.43 37.32
C ALA A 196 13.22 18.36 38.52
N SER A 197 11.97 18.79 38.69
CA SER A 197 11.55 19.67 39.79
C SER A 197 11.33 18.95 41.12
N ALA A 198 11.29 17.61 41.15
CA ALA A 198 11.05 16.84 42.37
C ALA A 198 12.30 16.76 43.27
N THR A 199 12.08 16.63 44.57
CA THR A 199 13.15 16.43 45.57
C THR A 199 13.74 15.02 45.49
N ASP A 200 14.94 14.82 46.03
CA ASP A 200 15.59 13.51 46.00
C ASP A 200 14.85 12.46 46.84
N GLU A 201 14.05 12.86 47.83
CA GLU A 201 13.20 11.97 48.59
C GLU A 201 12.02 11.47 47.76
N GLU A 202 11.37 12.34 47.00
CA GLU A 202 10.27 12.00 46.09
C GLU A 202 10.72 11.09 44.93
N LYS A 203 12.00 11.16 44.57
CA LYS A 203 12.60 10.29 43.50
C LYS A 203 12.87 8.87 43.96
N ARG A 204 12.66 8.53 45.27
CA ARG A 204 12.93 7.19 45.79
C ARG A 204 11.70 6.26 45.77
N GLY A 205 11.92 5.04 45.40
CA GLY A 205 10.91 3.95 45.49
C GLY A 205 9.61 4.24 44.73
N LYS A 206 8.48 4.16 45.44
CA LYS A 206 7.13 4.40 44.88
C LYS A 206 6.89 5.87 44.49
N GLY A 207 7.62 6.81 45.09
CA GLY A 207 7.52 8.22 44.74
C GLY A 207 7.87 8.50 43.28
N TYR A 208 8.87 7.79 42.75
CA TYR A 208 9.26 7.92 41.33
C TYR A 208 8.15 7.52 40.35
N PHE A 209 7.43 6.43 40.65
CA PHE A 209 6.27 6.03 39.85
C PHE A 209 5.17 7.10 39.85
N ASN A 210 4.89 7.65 41.04
CA ASN A 210 3.89 8.70 41.20
C ASN A 210 4.25 9.98 40.43
N LEU A 211 5.54 10.34 40.36
CA LEU A 211 6.02 11.47 39.55
C LEU A 211 5.77 11.27 38.07
N VAL A 212 6.08 10.08 37.55
CA VAL A 212 5.81 9.73 36.13
C VAL A 212 4.32 9.74 35.87
N TYR A 213 3.53 9.09 36.73
CA TYR A 213 2.08 9.02 36.60
C TYR A 213 1.43 10.42 36.63
N SER A 214 1.80 11.27 37.61
CA SER A 214 1.24 12.62 37.73
C SER A 214 1.61 13.50 36.54
N GLY A 215 2.86 13.39 36.04
CA GLY A 215 3.29 14.10 34.85
C GLY A 215 2.54 13.64 33.59
N ALA A 216 2.26 12.35 33.48
CA ALA A 216 1.46 11.82 32.36
C ALA A 216 -0.02 12.22 32.46
N ALA A 217 -0.61 12.13 33.65
CA ALA A 217 -2.01 12.48 33.90
C ALA A 217 -2.32 13.96 33.66
N GLU A 218 -1.37 14.84 33.94
CA GLU A 218 -1.51 16.28 33.76
C GLU A 218 -1.75 16.68 32.29
N VAL A 219 -1.06 16.04 31.33
CA VAL A 219 -1.17 16.39 29.91
C VAL A 219 -2.03 15.42 29.13
N GLY A 220 -2.37 14.26 29.69
CA GLY A 220 -3.12 13.21 29.00
C GLY A 220 -4.48 13.70 28.49
N GLY A 221 -5.21 14.46 29.30
CA GLY A 221 -6.49 15.05 28.88
C GLY A 221 -6.35 16.07 27.75
N ALA A 222 -5.32 16.90 27.78
CA ALA A 222 -5.04 17.89 26.75
C ALA A 222 -4.68 17.20 25.40
N ILE A 223 -3.87 16.16 25.46
CA ILE A 223 -3.51 15.34 24.28
C ILE A 223 -4.76 14.73 23.65
N VAL A 224 -5.62 14.07 24.43
CA VAL A 224 -6.86 13.48 23.94
C VAL A 224 -7.76 14.53 23.29
N THR A 225 -7.88 15.71 23.90
CA THR A 225 -8.71 16.79 23.36
C THR A 225 -8.13 17.32 22.04
N ALA A 226 -6.83 17.56 21.97
CA ALA A 226 -6.16 18.05 20.75
C ALA A 226 -6.33 17.07 19.60
N VAL A 227 -6.10 15.78 19.85
CA VAL A 227 -6.25 14.71 18.86
C VAL A 227 -7.70 14.54 18.43
N SER A 228 -8.65 14.59 19.36
CA SER A 228 -10.07 14.53 19.03
C SER A 228 -10.47 15.67 18.09
N ASN A 229 -9.97 16.88 18.32
CA ASN A 229 -10.19 18.02 17.45
C ASN A 229 -9.61 17.79 16.03
N THR A 230 -8.40 17.24 15.94
CA THR A 230 -7.78 16.91 14.66
C THR A 230 -8.58 15.83 13.91
N ILE A 231 -9.02 14.77 14.60
CA ILE A 231 -9.84 13.72 13.97
C ILE A 231 -11.17 14.29 13.47
N VAL A 232 -11.84 15.11 14.28
CA VAL A 232 -13.11 15.76 13.90
C VAL A 232 -12.94 16.65 12.67
N SER A 233 -11.80 17.34 12.54
CA SER A 233 -11.49 18.17 11.37
C SER A 233 -11.40 17.37 10.07
N PHE A 234 -11.10 16.08 10.15
CA PHE A 234 -11.05 15.17 9.00
C PHE A 234 -12.38 14.48 8.70
N LEU A 235 -13.39 14.56 9.58
CA LEU A 235 -14.70 13.95 9.35
C LEU A 235 -15.34 14.32 8.01
N PRO A 236 -15.28 15.58 7.52
CA PRO A 236 -15.88 15.94 6.23
C PRO A 236 -15.32 15.13 5.06
N VAL A 237 -14.06 14.68 5.12
CA VAL A 237 -13.42 13.87 4.06
C VAL A 237 -14.10 12.51 3.88
N PHE A 238 -14.67 11.94 4.94
CA PHE A 238 -15.37 10.67 4.87
C PHE A 238 -16.72 10.76 4.15
N PHE A 239 -17.29 11.96 4.03
CA PHE A 239 -18.54 12.21 3.31
C PHE A 239 -18.34 12.53 1.82
N LEU A 240 -17.08 12.67 1.36
CA LEU A 240 -16.79 12.85 -0.06
C LEU A 240 -17.29 11.64 -0.87
N THR A 241 -17.92 11.92 -2.01
CA THR A 241 -18.46 10.92 -2.92
C THR A 241 -17.59 10.80 -4.17
N ASP A 242 -17.97 9.89 -5.07
CA ASP A 242 -17.38 9.71 -6.40
C ASP A 242 -15.86 9.56 -6.41
N GLN A 243 -15.17 10.21 -7.32
CA GLN A 243 -13.72 10.11 -7.50
C GLN A 243 -12.94 10.73 -6.33
N GLU A 244 -13.42 11.84 -5.80
CA GLU A 244 -12.78 12.50 -4.65
C GLU A 244 -12.81 11.60 -3.41
N GLY A 245 -13.96 10.98 -3.14
CA GLY A 245 -14.06 10.04 -2.03
C GLY A 245 -13.13 8.83 -2.18
N LYS A 246 -12.97 8.29 -3.39
CA LYS A 246 -12.06 7.17 -3.64
C LYS A 246 -10.59 7.53 -3.42
N LEU A 247 -10.21 8.78 -3.69
CA LEU A 247 -8.86 9.28 -3.50
C LEU A 247 -8.57 9.63 -2.04
N PHE A 248 -9.42 10.41 -1.40
CA PHE A 248 -9.11 11.00 -0.09
C PHE A 248 -9.51 10.14 1.11
N ARG A 249 -10.47 9.21 0.98
CA ARG A 249 -10.82 8.32 2.08
C ARG A 249 -9.65 7.48 2.62
N PRO A 250 -8.81 6.83 1.78
CA PRO A 250 -7.64 6.11 2.29
C PRO A 250 -6.69 6.99 3.09
N LEU A 251 -6.44 8.23 2.63
CA LEU A 251 -5.63 9.22 3.33
C LEU A 251 -6.23 9.56 4.70
N ALA A 252 -7.53 9.86 4.75
CA ALA A 252 -8.21 10.21 5.98
C ALA A 252 -8.22 9.05 6.99
N PHE A 253 -8.47 7.82 6.55
CA PHE A 253 -8.39 6.63 7.41
C PHE A 253 -6.99 6.45 7.97
N THR A 254 -5.96 6.49 7.13
CA THR A 254 -4.58 6.27 7.56
C THR A 254 -4.11 7.35 8.53
N LYS A 255 -4.39 8.62 8.23
CA LYS A 255 -4.08 9.72 9.16
C LYS A 255 -4.80 9.54 10.49
N THR A 256 -6.09 9.22 10.48
CA THR A 256 -6.87 8.98 11.70
C THR A 256 -6.31 7.81 12.51
N PHE A 257 -5.91 6.72 11.86
CA PHE A 257 -5.29 5.57 12.53
C PHE A 257 -3.93 5.93 13.14
N ALA A 258 -3.09 6.68 12.42
CA ALA A 258 -1.78 7.10 12.91
C ALA A 258 -1.90 8.01 14.14
N ILE A 259 -2.78 8.99 14.08
CA ILE A 259 -3.03 9.91 15.20
C ILE A 259 -3.69 9.16 16.38
N GLY A 260 -4.65 8.27 16.13
CA GLY A 260 -5.24 7.43 17.17
C GLY A 260 -4.23 6.50 17.83
N ALA A 261 -3.36 5.88 17.02
CA ALA A 261 -2.26 5.06 17.51
C ALA A 261 -1.29 5.86 18.38
N SER A 262 -0.95 7.10 17.96
CA SER A 262 -0.04 7.97 18.73
C SER A 262 -0.57 8.32 20.11
N VAL A 263 -1.87 8.54 20.26
CA VAL A 263 -2.49 8.79 21.58
C VAL A 263 -2.35 7.57 22.48
N VAL A 264 -2.66 6.39 21.96
CA VAL A 264 -2.52 5.13 22.72
C VAL A 264 -1.07 4.96 23.17
N LEU A 265 -0.12 5.19 22.29
CA LEU A 265 1.31 5.09 22.60
C LEU A 265 1.76 6.18 23.59
N ALA A 266 1.31 7.41 23.40
CA ALA A 266 1.65 8.52 24.29
C ALA A 266 1.16 8.29 25.72
N ILE A 267 -0.03 7.71 25.90
CA ILE A 267 -0.60 7.48 27.24
C ILE A 267 -0.03 6.20 27.89
N THR A 268 0.36 5.19 27.09
CA THR A 268 0.78 3.89 27.62
C THR A 268 2.30 3.68 27.54
N VAL A 269 2.85 3.76 26.35
CA VAL A 269 4.25 3.40 26.08
C VAL A 269 5.22 4.51 26.49
N VAL A 270 4.89 5.78 26.20
CA VAL A 270 5.78 6.91 26.55
C VAL A 270 6.02 7.00 28.05
N PRO A 271 5.01 6.98 28.95
CA PRO A 271 5.25 7.01 30.39
C PRO A 271 6.07 5.81 30.87
N PHE A 272 5.83 4.63 30.29
CA PHE A 272 6.60 3.42 30.60
C PHE A 272 8.08 3.57 30.20
N LEU A 273 8.35 4.08 29.00
CA LEU A 273 9.71 4.36 28.54
C LEU A 273 10.38 5.45 29.41
N CYS A 274 9.65 6.51 29.76
CA CYS A 274 10.15 7.54 30.68
C CYS A 274 10.48 6.95 32.04
N TYR A 275 9.65 6.07 32.59
CA TYR A 275 9.92 5.37 33.85
C TYR A 275 11.21 4.56 33.78
N LEU A 276 11.47 3.86 32.68
CA LEU A 276 12.67 3.06 32.47
C LEU A 276 13.92 3.92 32.24
N LEU A 277 13.83 4.90 31.35
CA LEU A 277 14.99 5.66 30.87
C LEU A 277 15.45 6.76 31.84
N PHE A 278 14.55 7.35 32.61
CA PHE A 278 14.89 8.46 33.49
C PHE A 278 15.26 8.03 34.90
N ARG A 279 15.01 6.76 35.27
CA ARG A 279 15.34 6.25 36.63
C ARG A 279 16.85 6.28 36.88
N PRO A 280 17.35 6.86 38.00
CA PRO A 280 18.77 6.86 38.32
C PRO A 280 19.24 5.49 38.81
N THR A 281 19.87 4.68 37.94
CA THR A 281 20.48 3.39 38.30
C THR A 281 21.97 3.34 37.95
N ARG A 282 22.75 2.61 38.77
CA ARG A 282 24.23 2.60 38.74
C ARG A 282 24.85 1.75 37.60
N HIS A 283 24.07 0.91 36.89
CA HIS A 283 24.54 0.00 35.81
C HIS A 283 23.85 0.23 34.47
N ARG A 284 23.81 1.44 33.99
CA ARG A 284 22.85 1.91 33.00
C ARG A 284 23.26 1.82 31.53
N GLY A 285 24.53 1.71 31.23
CA GLY A 285 25.00 1.84 29.84
C GLY A 285 24.57 0.69 28.93
N SER A 286 24.63 -0.56 29.42
CA SER A 286 24.40 -1.73 28.58
C SER A 286 22.93 -2.17 28.51
N VAL A 287 22.17 -2.01 29.62
CA VAL A 287 20.75 -2.45 29.65
C VAL A 287 19.85 -1.50 28.85
N VAL A 288 20.08 -0.19 28.97
CA VAL A 288 19.30 0.81 28.21
C VAL A 288 19.63 0.76 26.73
N ALA A 289 20.90 0.63 26.37
CA ALA A 289 21.30 0.46 24.98
C ALA A 289 20.77 -0.86 24.40
N GLY A 290 20.80 -1.95 25.17
CA GLY A 290 20.24 -3.23 24.76
C GLY A 290 18.71 -3.20 24.59
N LEU A 291 17.99 -2.53 25.50
CA LEU A 291 16.54 -2.40 25.40
C LEU A 291 16.13 -1.48 24.23
N ALA A 292 16.81 -0.35 24.04
CA ALA A 292 16.58 0.54 22.90
C ALA A 292 16.89 -0.15 21.56
N ALA A 293 17.97 -0.92 21.50
CA ALA A 293 18.30 -1.72 20.34
C ALA A 293 17.28 -2.84 20.10
N ALA A 294 16.85 -3.54 21.16
CA ALA A 294 15.83 -4.60 21.03
C ALA A 294 14.47 -4.05 20.62
N ILE A 295 14.04 -2.92 21.17
CA ILE A 295 12.81 -2.23 20.75
C ILE A 295 12.96 -1.73 19.32
N GLY A 296 14.09 -1.15 18.93
CA GLY A 296 14.37 -0.70 17.57
C GLY A 296 14.35 -1.86 16.56
N ILE A 297 14.94 -2.98 16.90
CA ILE A 297 14.93 -4.20 16.06
C ILE A 297 13.51 -4.79 16.00
N ALA A 298 12.82 -4.93 17.13
CA ALA A 298 11.47 -5.47 17.16
C ALA A 298 10.50 -4.58 16.35
N VAL A 299 10.63 -3.27 16.47
CA VAL A 299 9.86 -2.30 15.69
C VAL A 299 10.21 -2.37 14.21
N ALA A 300 11.48 -2.47 13.86
CA ALA A 300 11.90 -2.63 12.46
C ALA A 300 11.37 -3.94 11.85
N VAL A 301 11.40 -5.03 12.60
CA VAL A 301 10.85 -6.33 12.16
C VAL A 301 9.34 -6.28 12.02
N VAL A 302 8.62 -5.76 13.01
CA VAL A 302 7.15 -5.62 12.96
C VAL A 302 6.72 -4.64 11.88
N SER A 303 7.42 -3.51 11.73
CA SER A 303 7.17 -2.53 10.67
C SER A 303 7.43 -3.13 9.29
N HIS A 304 8.54 -3.86 9.13
CA HIS A 304 8.85 -4.56 7.88
C HIS A 304 7.82 -5.64 7.57
N ALA A 305 7.45 -6.47 8.54
CA ALA A 305 6.44 -7.52 8.36
C ALA A 305 5.04 -6.93 8.07
N ALA A 306 4.63 -5.89 8.78
CA ALA A 306 3.36 -5.20 8.54
C ALA A 306 3.37 -4.48 7.19
N PHE A 307 4.48 -3.89 6.79
CA PHE A 307 4.68 -3.25 5.50
C PHE A 307 4.64 -4.28 4.36
N VAL A 308 5.37 -5.38 4.49
CA VAL A 308 5.38 -6.48 3.51
C VAL A 308 3.99 -7.10 3.37
N ASN A 309 3.28 -7.35 4.47
CA ASN A 309 1.91 -7.88 4.45
C ASN A 309 0.91 -6.84 3.93
N GLY A 310 1.05 -5.57 4.32
CA GLY A 310 0.19 -4.47 3.85
C GLY A 310 0.34 -4.17 2.36
N LEU A 311 1.52 -4.37 1.80
CA LEU A 311 1.77 -4.25 0.35
C LEU A 311 1.34 -5.49 -0.45
N GLY A 312 0.84 -6.55 0.21
CA GLY A 312 0.49 -7.81 -0.45
C GLY A 312 1.71 -8.55 -1.03
N ILE A 313 2.92 -8.28 -0.51
CA ILE A 313 4.17 -8.91 -0.95
C ILE A 313 4.30 -10.32 -0.36
N ALA A 314 3.70 -10.58 0.79
CA ALA A 314 3.53 -11.94 1.31
C ALA A 314 2.30 -12.54 0.64
N GLY A 315 2.52 -13.53 -0.21
CA GLY A 315 1.50 -14.16 -1.02
C GLY A 315 0.31 -14.67 -0.22
N GLY A 316 -0.85 -14.37 -0.73
CA GLY A 316 -2.07 -15.11 -0.43
C GLY A 316 -3.06 -14.37 0.44
N GLY A 317 -4.14 -13.97 -0.20
CA GLY A 317 -5.44 -13.84 0.43
C GLY A 317 -5.88 -12.43 0.75
N TRP A 318 -6.45 -11.82 -0.24
CA TRP A 318 -7.69 -11.02 -0.14
C TRP A 318 -8.54 -11.32 -1.35
#